data_c2d97b8181efa65acd33d16de0cf4a6d
#
_entry.id   c2d97b8181efa65acd33d16de0cf4a6d
#
_cell.length_a   1.000
_cell.length_b   1.000
_cell.length_c   1.000
_cell.angle_alpha   90.00
_cell.angle_beta   90.00
_cell.angle_gamma   90.00
#
_symmetry.space_group_name_H-M   'P 1'
#
loop_
_entity.id
_entity.type
_entity.pdbx_description
1 polymer ?
#
loop_
_entity_poly.entity_id
_entity_poly.type
_entity_poly.pdbx_seq_one_letter_code
_entity_poly.pdbx_strand_id
1 'polypeptide(L)'
;MRFAFYFGCLPLSLRVLVGMSDQHQSLSKTQMQITMQPIINSNLPEFKVPAYTKSKGFHEVSNEDLKGRWSVLFFYPGDFTFVCPTELADLADNYAEFQQIGVDIYSVSTDSQFVHKAWQDASEAVKKVQYTMLADMRFELARAFGVMIEEAGQAYRGTFLIDPDGKVRVAEIHDNGIGRDAQELLRKVRAAQFIYEHPGEVCPAKWRQGDATLKPSIDLVGKI
;
A
#
# COMPACT_ATOMS: atom_id res chain seq x y z
N MET A 1 -53.57 -50.81 -21.50
CA MET A 1 -53.37 -52.13 -20.92
C MET A 1 -52.97 -52.02 -19.45
N ARG A 2 -53.86 -52.43 -18.58
CA ARG A 2 -53.69 -52.52 -17.12
C ARG A 2 -52.83 -53.74 -16.79
N PHE A 3 -52.03 -53.60 -15.71
CA PHE A 3 -51.80 -54.61 -14.65
C PHE A 3 -51.02 -53.93 -13.56
N ALA A 4 -51.47 -53.98 -12.53
CA ALA A 4 -51.87 -53.99 -11.16
C ALA A 4 -51.15 -55.11 -10.36
N PHE A 5 -50.75 -54.68 -9.14
CA PHE A 5 -50.60 -55.39 -7.86
C PHE A 5 -49.42 -56.37 -7.68
N TYR A 6 -48.61 -56.17 -6.59
CA TYR A 6 -48.83 -56.91 -5.34
C TYR A 6 -48.10 -56.26 -4.16
N PHE A 7 -48.86 -56.09 -3.10
CA PHE A 7 -48.40 -55.77 -1.73
C PHE A 7 -47.78 -57.02 -1.09
N GLY A 8 -46.71 -56.86 -0.32
CA GLY A 8 -46.18 -57.84 0.57
C GLY A 8 -45.66 -57.21 1.83
N CYS A 9 -46.35 -57.44 2.92
CA CYS A 9 -46.14 -56.85 4.25
C CYS A 9 -45.34 -57.78 5.15
N LEU A 10 -44.37 -57.20 5.94
CA LEU A 10 -43.84 -57.60 7.26
C LEU A 10 -42.78 -58.73 7.37
N PRO A 11 -41.94 -58.79 8.46
CA PRO A 11 -42.08 -58.16 9.78
C PRO A 11 -40.83 -57.47 10.39
N LEU A 12 -41.14 -56.81 11.51
CA LEU A 12 -40.26 -56.24 12.52
C LEU A 12 -39.09 -57.12 12.99
N SER A 13 -38.04 -56.43 13.31
CA SER A 13 -37.10 -56.59 14.44
C SER A 13 -35.65 -56.77 14.04
N LEU A 14 -34.90 -55.70 14.11
CA LEU A 14 -33.60 -55.64 14.83
C LEU A 14 -33.18 -54.17 14.98
N ARG A 15 -33.43 -53.67 16.21
CA ARG A 15 -32.81 -52.43 16.64
C ARG A 15 -31.32 -52.71 16.87
N VAL A 16 -30.46 -52.32 15.94
CA VAL A 16 -29.04 -52.13 16.22
C VAL A 16 -28.87 -50.68 16.66
N LEU A 17 -28.74 -50.47 17.94
CA LEU A 17 -28.25 -49.26 18.55
C LEU A 17 -26.77 -49.10 18.14
N VAL A 18 -26.49 -48.43 17.03
CA VAL A 18 -25.18 -47.87 16.78
C VAL A 18 -25.20 -46.50 17.42
N GLY A 19 -24.54 -46.39 18.55
CA GLY A 19 -24.24 -45.12 19.22
C GLY A 19 -23.40 -44.26 18.29
N MET A 20 -24.04 -43.36 17.56
CA MET A 20 -23.33 -42.21 16.95
C MET A 20 -23.10 -41.22 18.08
N SER A 21 -21.89 -41.25 18.61
CA SER A 21 -21.36 -40.18 19.44
C SER A 21 -21.40 -38.90 18.61
N ASP A 22 -22.28 -37.99 18.99
CA ASP A 22 -22.26 -36.61 18.58
C ASP A 22 -20.95 -35.93 19.06
N GLN A 23 -19.87 -36.17 18.36
CA GLN A 23 -18.73 -35.28 18.41
C GLN A 23 -19.08 -34.07 17.53
N HIS A 24 -19.95 -33.21 18.03
CA HIS A 24 -19.89 -31.81 17.67
C HIS A 24 -18.50 -31.30 18.08
N GLN A 25 -17.55 -31.40 17.15
CA GLN A 25 -16.36 -30.60 17.19
C GLN A 25 -16.85 -29.14 17.15
N SER A 26 -16.91 -28.54 18.35
CA SER A 26 -16.95 -27.08 18.46
C SER A 26 -15.65 -26.58 17.82
N LEU A 27 -15.71 -26.25 16.54
CA LEU A 27 -14.75 -25.38 15.93
C LEU A 27 -14.80 -24.10 16.75
N SER A 28 -13.85 -23.96 17.65
CA SER A 28 -13.65 -22.74 18.38
C SER A 28 -13.43 -21.68 17.28
N LYS A 29 -14.43 -20.82 17.12
CA LYS A 29 -14.29 -19.57 16.39
C LYS A 29 -13.34 -18.68 17.19
N THR A 30 -12.06 -19.00 17.12
CA THR A 30 -11.03 -18.02 17.38
C THR A 30 -11.15 -17.04 16.20
N GLN A 31 -12.12 -16.15 16.32
CA GLN A 31 -12.11 -14.92 15.54
C GLN A 31 -10.79 -14.25 15.92
N MET A 32 -9.79 -14.47 15.09
CA MET A 32 -8.59 -13.66 15.10
C MET A 32 -9.08 -12.24 14.81
N GLN A 33 -9.34 -11.48 15.89
CA GLN A 33 -9.52 -10.04 15.76
C GLN A 33 -8.21 -9.54 15.19
N ILE A 34 -8.19 -9.36 13.87
CA ILE A 34 -7.16 -8.58 13.22
C ILE A 34 -7.38 -7.15 13.73
N THR A 35 -6.74 -6.81 14.83
CA THR A 35 -6.64 -5.42 15.26
C THR A 35 -5.79 -4.75 14.23
N MET A 36 -6.44 -4.10 13.25
CA MET A 36 -5.73 -3.23 12.30
C MET A 36 -5.09 -2.10 13.10
N GLN A 37 -3.80 -2.22 13.34
CA GLN A 37 -3.04 -1.13 13.93
C GLN A 37 -2.95 0.02 12.91
N PRO A 38 -3.12 1.27 13.34
CA PRO A 38 -2.93 2.40 12.46
C PRO A 38 -1.54 2.35 11.80
N ILE A 39 -1.49 2.51 10.50
CA ILE A 39 -0.22 2.50 9.77
C ILE A 39 0.65 3.72 10.10
N ILE A 40 0.04 4.85 10.49
CA ILE A 40 0.77 6.06 10.87
C ILE A 40 1.58 5.81 12.15
N ASN A 41 2.84 6.19 12.12
CA ASN A 41 3.88 5.95 13.11
C ASN A 41 4.27 4.47 13.27
N SER A 42 3.75 3.54 12.45
CA SER A 42 4.31 2.20 12.38
C SER A 42 5.70 2.20 11.74
N ASN A 43 6.49 1.19 12.05
CA ASN A 43 7.78 0.99 11.39
C ASN A 43 7.58 0.44 9.97
N LEU A 44 8.49 0.83 9.07
CA LEU A 44 8.62 0.21 7.76
C LEU A 44 8.79 -1.30 7.91
N PRO A 45 7.97 -2.12 7.22
CA PRO A 45 8.14 -3.57 7.25
C PRO A 45 9.48 -3.99 6.65
N GLU A 46 9.99 -5.13 7.05
CA GLU A 46 11.13 -5.74 6.39
C GLU A 46 10.71 -6.21 4.99
N PHE A 47 11.51 -5.87 4.00
CA PHE A 47 11.32 -6.35 2.62
C PHE A 47 12.63 -6.37 1.85
N LYS A 48 12.65 -7.16 0.79
CA LYS A 48 13.70 -7.16 -0.23
C LYS A 48 13.08 -7.56 -1.55
N VAL A 49 13.04 -6.63 -2.51
CA VAL A 49 12.38 -6.81 -3.80
C VAL A 49 13.30 -6.43 -4.96
N PRO A 50 13.13 -7.07 -6.13
CA PRO A 50 13.77 -6.64 -7.36
C PRO A 50 13.32 -5.24 -7.75
N ALA A 51 14.19 -4.50 -8.42
CA ALA A 51 13.94 -3.14 -8.84
C ALA A 51 14.59 -2.83 -10.19
N TYR A 52 14.12 -1.77 -10.81
CA TYR A 52 14.73 -1.19 -11.98
C TYR A 52 14.87 0.33 -11.82
N THR A 53 16.03 0.85 -12.17
CA THR A 53 16.27 2.29 -12.31
C THR A 53 17.10 2.51 -13.57
N LYS A 54 16.78 3.53 -14.35
CA LYS A 54 17.48 3.81 -15.60
C LYS A 54 19.00 3.96 -15.43
N SER A 55 19.45 4.56 -14.34
CA SER A 55 20.86 4.80 -14.06
C SER A 55 21.61 3.58 -13.51
N LYS A 56 20.91 2.67 -12.78
CA LYS A 56 21.53 1.50 -12.11
C LYS A 56 21.22 0.17 -12.82
N GLY A 57 20.25 0.14 -13.74
CA GLY A 57 19.74 -1.09 -14.31
C GLY A 57 18.93 -1.92 -13.33
N PHE A 58 18.99 -3.25 -13.45
CA PHE A 58 18.33 -4.18 -12.52
C PHE A 58 19.17 -4.33 -11.25
N HIS A 59 18.51 -4.21 -10.09
CA HIS A 59 19.11 -4.35 -8.77
C HIS A 59 18.05 -4.80 -7.76
N GLU A 60 18.42 -4.91 -6.50
CA GLU A 60 17.50 -5.16 -5.40
C GLU A 60 17.41 -3.95 -4.50
N VAL A 61 16.25 -3.75 -3.86
CA VAL A 61 16.02 -2.73 -2.85
C VAL A 61 15.39 -3.39 -1.63
N SER A 62 15.84 -3.00 -0.46
CA SER A 62 15.37 -3.47 0.85
C SER A 62 14.93 -2.30 1.74
N ASN A 63 14.30 -2.59 2.86
CA ASN A 63 13.99 -1.59 3.88
C ASN A 63 15.24 -0.85 4.40
N GLU A 64 16.41 -1.49 4.39
CA GLU A 64 17.67 -0.87 4.83
C GLU A 64 18.10 0.29 3.93
N ASP A 65 17.76 0.22 2.62
CA ASP A 65 18.10 1.28 1.65
C ASP A 65 17.29 2.57 1.87
N LEU A 66 16.17 2.48 2.62
CA LEU A 66 15.31 3.61 2.95
C LEU A 66 15.66 4.26 4.31
N LYS A 67 16.48 3.62 5.14
CA LYS A 67 16.86 4.15 6.46
C LYS A 67 17.78 5.37 6.33
N GLY A 68 17.63 6.32 7.26
CA GLY A 68 18.40 7.55 7.28
C GLY A 68 18.01 8.57 6.21
N ARG A 69 16.93 8.33 5.48
CA ARG A 69 16.44 9.17 4.39
C ARG A 69 14.94 9.32 4.44
N TRP A 70 14.45 10.46 3.98
CA TRP A 70 13.04 10.59 3.63
C TRP A 70 12.76 9.81 2.36
N SER A 71 11.72 8.99 2.37
CA SER A 71 11.37 8.15 1.23
C SER A 71 9.87 8.14 0.98
N VAL A 72 9.48 8.10 -0.28
CA VAL A 72 8.09 7.92 -0.71
C VAL A 72 7.95 6.55 -1.36
N LEU A 73 7.04 5.73 -0.86
CA LEU A 73 6.55 4.53 -1.54
C LEU A 73 5.25 4.89 -2.26
N PHE A 74 5.26 4.83 -3.58
CA PHE A 74 4.18 5.25 -4.46
C PHE A 74 3.62 4.05 -5.22
N PHE A 75 2.61 3.39 -4.62
CA PHE A 75 1.97 2.21 -5.21
C PHE A 75 1.03 2.62 -6.35
N TYR A 76 0.99 1.81 -7.41
CA TYR A 76 0.09 1.98 -8.53
C TYR A 76 -0.35 0.62 -9.09
N PRO A 77 -1.52 0.53 -9.77
CA PRO A 77 -2.11 -0.73 -10.22
C PRO A 77 -1.22 -1.57 -11.13
N GLY A 78 -0.54 -0.97 -12.09
CA GLY A 78 0.28 -1.75 -13.01
C GLY A 78 0.83 -0.97 -14.19
N ASP A 79 1.84 -1.55 -14.83
CA ASP A 79 2.45 -1.04 -16.04
C ASP A 79 1.51 -1.17 -17.25
N PHE A 80 1.77 -0.39 -18.30
CA PHE A 80 0.99 -0.36 -19.55
C PHE A 80 -0.52 -0.10 -19.36
N THR A 81 -0.88 0.69 -18.33
CA THR A 81 -2.25 1.10 -18.01
C THR A 81 -2.52 2.57 -18.43
N PHE A 82 -3.59 3.18 -17.94
CA PHE A 82 -4.10 4.44 -18.45
C PHE A 82 -3.79 5.66 -17.57
N VAL A 83 -4.12 5.58 -16.27
CA VAL A 83 -3.88 6.67 -15.30
C VAL A 83 -2.44 6.62 -14.79
N CYS A 84 -1.88 5.42 -14.58
CA CYS A 84 -0.55 5.25 -14.00
C CYS A 84 0.57 6.00 -14.74
N PRO A 85 0.63 6.02 -16.09
CA PRO A 85 1.68 6.78 -16.77
C PRO A 85 1.57 8.29 -16.53
N THR A 86 0.36 8.82 -16.30
CA THR A 86 0.19 10.26 -16.00
C THR A 86 0.72 10.61 -14.62
N GLU A 87 0.49 9.75 -13.61
CA GLU A 87 1.01 9.96 -12.26
C GLU A 87 2.53 9.83 -12.20
N LEU A 88 3.09 8.80 -12.86
CA LEU A 88 4.53 8.60 -12.88
C LEU A 88 5.25 9.73 -13.64
N ALA A 89 4.65 10.26 -14.70
CA ALA A 89 5.18 11.42 -15.42
C ALA A 89 5.13 12.69 -14.55
N ASP A 90 4.02 12.94 -13.84
CA ASP A 90 3.90 14.09 -12.94
C ASP A 90 4.93 14.04 -11.82
N LEU A 91 5.13 12.86 -11.19
CA LEU A 91 6.22 12.67 -10.23
C LEU A 91 7.60 12.88 -10.85
N ALA A 92 7.82 12.45 -12.10
CA ALA A 92 9.10 12.61 -12.77
C ALA A 92 9.36 14.09 -13.12
N ASP A 93 8.34 14.83 -13.54
CA ASP A 93 8.44 16.26 -13.83
C ASP A 93 8.74 17.08 -12.55
N ASN A 94 8.35 16.59 -11.37
CA ASN A 94 8.62 17.22 -10.07
C ASN A 94 9.81 16.57 -9.31
N TYR A 95 10.47 15.57 -9.88
CA TYR A 95 11.47 14.75 -9.15
C TYR A 95 12.66 15.57 -8.63
N ALA A 96 13.10 16.57 -9.39
CA ALA A 96 14.19 17.45 -8.96
C ALA A 96 13.88 18.21 -7.66
N GLU A 97 12.62 18.60 -7.43
CA GLU A 97 12.21 19.26 -6.20
C GLU A 97 12.23 18.30 -5.01
N PHE A 98 11.82 17.03 -5.19
CA PHE A 98 11.94 16.00 -4.15
C PHE A 98 13.39 15.74 -3.79
N GLN A 99 14.28 15.65 -4.78
CA GLN A 99 15.72 15.46 -4.54
C GLN A 99 16.34 16.65 -3.80
N GLN A 100 15.97 17.89 -4.13
CA GLN A 100 16.48 19.09 -3.45
C GLN A 100 16.15 19.12 -1.97
N ILE A 101 15.03 18.52 -1.55
CA ILE A 101 14.62 18.39 -0.15
C ILE A 101 14.99 17.04 0.46
N GLY A 102 15.89 16.28 -0.19
CA GLY A 102 16.44 15.04 0.34
C GLY A 102 15.47 13.85 0.40
N VAL A 103 14.53 13.76 -0.56
CA VAL A 103 13.51 12.70 -0.61
C VAL A 103 13.76 11.76 -1.78
N ASP A 104 13.87 10.48 -1.50
CA ASP A 104 13.93 9.42 -2.49
C ASP A 104 12.51 8.93 -2.84
N ILE A 105 12.23 8.71 -4.12
CA ILE A 105 10.97 8.17 -4.60
C ILE A 105 11.16 6.74 -5.08
N TYR A 106 10.25 5.88 -4.67
CA TYR A 106 10.13 4.49 -5.11
C TYR A 106 8.70 4.26 -5.60
N SER A 107 8.50 4.06 -6.90
CA SER A 107 7.22 3.58 -7.40
C SER A 107 7.14 2.07 -7.23
N VAL A 108 5.95 1.55 -6.95
CA VAL A 108 5.74 0.13 -6.61
C VAL A 108 4.54 -0.40 -7.37
N SER A 109 4.72 -1.47 -8.13
CA SER A 109 3.61 -2.27 -8.65
C SER A 109 3.90 -3.76 -8.52
N THR A 110 2.92 -4.57 -8.83
CA THR A 110 3.05 -6.04 -8.82
C THR A 110 3.69 -6.60 -10.08
N ASP A 111 4.08 -5.74 -11.02
CA ASP A 111 4.82 -6.12 -12.23
C ASP A 111 6.27 -6.49 -11.92
N SER A 112 6.92 -7.16 -12.86
CA SER A 112 8.35 -7.49 -12.75
C SER A 112 9.24 -6.31 -13.16
N GLN A 113 10.48 -6.29 -12.67
CA GLN A 113 11.50 -5.31 -13.07
C GLN A 113 11.76 -5.29 -14.58
N PHE A 114 11.52 -6.38 -15.26
CA PHE A 114 11.65 -6.48 -16.74
C PHE A 114 10.52 -5.74 -17.43
N VAL A 115 9.30 -5.80 -16.89
CA VAL A 115 8.13 -5.06 -17.39
C VAL A 115 8.32 -3.57 -17.15
N HIS A 116 8.81 -3.15 -15.99
CA HIS A 116 9.17 -1.75 -15.70
C HIS A 116 10.13 -1.19 -16.74
N LYS A 117 11.20 -1.94 -17.03
CA LYS A 117 12.15 -1.52 -18.08
C LYS A 117 11.48 -1.41 -19.45
N ALA A 118 10.73 -2.43 -19.84
CA ALA A 118 10.07 -2.45 -21.14
C ALA A 118 9.08 -1.29 -21.29
N TRP A 119 8.32 -0.98 -20.22
CA TRP A 119 7.40 0.14 -20.23
C TRP A 119 8.10 1.49 -20.29
N GLN A 120 9.19 1.65 -19.54
CA GLN A 120 9.99 2.88 -19.61
C GLN A 120 10.58 3.09 -20.99
N ASP A 121 11.00 2.03 -21.69
CA ASP A 121 11.51 2.13 -23.07
C ASP A 121 10.41 2.47 -24.08
N ALA A 122 9.19 1.96 -23.89
CA ALA A 122 8.09 2.06 -24.84
C ALA A 122 7.22 3.32 -24.68
N SER A 123 7.16 3.92 -23.48
CA SER A 123 6.24 5.01 -23.16
C SER A 123 6.97 6.34 -23.05
N GLU A 124 6.61 7.32 -23.85
CA GLU A 124 7.18 8.68 -23.77
C GLU A 124 6.91 9.35 -22.42
N ALA A 125 5.78 9.07 -21.76
CA ALA A 125 5.46 9.57 -20.44
C ALA A 125 6.37 8.96 -19.36
N VAL A 126 6.51 7.62 -19.36
CA VAL A 126 7.26 6.88 -18.35
C VAL A 126 8.77 6.93 -18.58
N LYS A 127 9.20 7.22 -19.80
CA LYS A 127 10.61 7.42 -20.18
C LYS A 127 11.31 8.53 -19.37
N LYS A 128 10.52 9.48 -18.82
CA LYS A 128 11.01 10.57 -17.95
C LYS A 128 11.40 10.08 -16.56
N VAL A 129 10.90 8.92 -16.10
CA VAL A 129 11.12 8.39 -14.75
C VAL A 129 12.62 8.17 -14.51
N GLN A 130 13.15 8.79 -13.46
CA GLN A 130 14.54 8.68 -13.03
C GLN A 130 14.68 8.00 -11.68
N TYR A 131 13.58 7.91 -10.92
CA TYR A 131 13.52 7.23 -9.63
C TYR A 131 13.37 5.72 -9.81
N THR A 132 13.51 4.99 -8.70
CA THR A 132 13.51 3.53 -8.69
C THR A 132 12.08 2.97 -8.78
N MET A 133 11.89 1.96 -9.62
CA MET A 133 10.65 1.21 -9.77
C MET A 133 10.82 -0.15 -9.10
N LEU A 134 10.03 -0.43 -8.06
CA LEU A 134 10.06 -1.67 -7.27
C LEU A 134 9.09 -2.70 -7.84
N ALA A 135 9.54 -3.93 -7.96
CA ALA A 135 8.78 -5.06 -8.49
C ALA A 135 8.25 -5.95 -7.34
N ASP A 136 7.06 -5.66 -6.84
CA ASP A 136 6.43 -6.40 -5.75
C ASP A 136 5.67 -7.65 -6.24
N MET A 137 6.36 -8.52 -6.99
CA MET A 137 5.79 -9.71 -7.62
C MET A 137 5.19 -10.74 -6.63
N ARG A 138 5.55 -10.67 -5.35
CA ARG A 138 5.01 -11.53 -4.28
C ARG A 138 3.92 -10.86 -3.47
N PHE A 139 3.57 -9.61 -3.80
CA PHE A 139 2.55 -8.81 -3.15
C PHE A 139 2.84 -8.51 -1.67
N GLU A 140 4.10 -8.64 -1.25
CA GLU A 140 4.52 -8.48 0.14
C GLU A 140 4.37 -7.03 0.59
N LEU A 141 4.85 -6.09 -0.21
CA LEU A 141 4.71 -4.66 0.07
C LEU A 141 3.25 -4.21 -0.01
N ALA A 142 2.52 -4.58 -1.07
CA ALA A 142 1.13 -4.20 -1.25
C ALA A 142 0.24 -4.69 -0.10
N ARG A 143 0.48 -5.91 0.41
CA ARG A 143 -0.22 -6.45 1.59
C ARG A 143 0.19 -5.75 2.88
N ALA A 144 1.49 -5.53 3.10
CA ALA A 144 2.00 -4.89 4.30
C ALA A 144 1.49 -3.46 4.47
N PHE A 145 1.31 -2.74 3.36
CA PHE A 145 0.77 -1.38 3.34
C PHE A 145 -0.77 -1.32 3.19
N GLY A 146 -1.46 -2.47 3.14
CA GLY A 146 -2.91 -2.55 3.09
C GLY A 146 -3.52 -2.02 1.79
N VAL A 147 -2.78 -2.07 0.68
CA VAL A 147 -3.22 -1.60 -0.65
C VAL A 147 -3.44 -2.71 -1.65
N MET A 148 -3.30 -3.97 -1.27
CA MET A 148 -3.47 -5.11 -2.17
C MET A 148 -4.93 -5.36 -2.51
N ILE A 149 -5.24 -5.50 -3.79
CA ILE A 149 -6.52 -5.97 -4.34
C ILE A 149 -6.31 -7.43 -4.76
N GLU A 150 -6.61 -8.37 -3.86
CA GLU A 150 -6.28 -9.79 -4.05
C GLU A 150 -6.89 -10.38 -5.33
N GLU A 151 -8.15 -10.05 -5.65
CA GLU A 151 -8.84 -10.58 -6.82
C GLU A 151 -8.25 -10.08 -8.14
N ALA A 152 -7.64 -8.89 -8.13
CA ALA A 152 -7.06 -8.27 -9.33
C ALA A 152 -5.56 -8.52 -9.45
N GLY A 153 -4.89 -8.96 -8.38
CA GLY A 153 -3.44 -9.08 -8.36
C GLY A 153 -2.72 -7.73 -8.52
N GLN A 154 -3.34 -6.65 -8.08
CA GLN A 154 -2.88 -5.27 -8.26
C GLN A 154 -2.95 -4.49 -6.95
N ALA A 155 -2.24 -3.36 -6.88
CA ALA A 155 -2.38 -2.44 -5.76
C ALA A 155 -3.39 -1.32 -6.05
N TYR A 156 -4.02 -0.79 -4.99
CA TYR A 156 -4.60 0.56 -5.02
C TYR A 156 -3.51 1.62 -5.19
N ARG A 157 -3.91 2.86 -5.49
CA ARG A 157 -3.00 4.01 -5.57
C ARG A 157 -2.64 4.48 -4.16
N GLY A 158 -1.73 3.79 -3.52
CA GLY A 158 -1.21 4.12 -2.19
C GLY A 158 0.00 5.04 -2.25
N THR A 159 0.06 6.06 -1.39
CA THR A 159 1.23 6.91 -1.19
C THR A 159 1.60 6.90 0.28
N PHE A 160 2.83 6.53 0.59
CA PHE A 160 3.32 6.47 1.96
C PHE A 160 4.64 7.24 2.06
N LEU A 161 4.68 8.20 2.98
CA LEU A 161 5.90 8.93 3.31
C LEU A 161 6.56 8.29 4.52
N ILE A 162 7.82 7.94 4.37
CA ILE A 162 8.66 7.30 5.39
C ILE A 162 9.72 8.31 5.83
N ASP A 163 9.87 8.51 7.14
CA ASP A 163 10.90 9.36 7.71
C ASP A 163 12.26 8.64 7.82
N PRO A 164 13.35 9.37 8.17
CA PRO A 164 14.68 8.78 8.35
C PRO A 164 14.77 7.70 9.44
N ASP A 165 13.84 7.70 10.41
CA ASP A 165 13.74 6.68 11.44
C ASP A 165 12.99 5.41 10.96
N GLY A 166 12.56 5.39 9.71
CA GLY A 166 11.81 4.29 9.11
C GLY A 166 10.35 4.24 9.54
N LYS A 167 9.73 5.36 9.92
CA LYS A 167 8.33 5.43 10.32
C LYS A 167 7.46 6.04 9.24
N VAL A 168 6.26 5.49 9.09
CA VAL A 168 5.25 6.03 8.19
C VAL A 168 4.66 7.32 8.76
N ARG A 169 4.82 8.45 8.08
CA ARG A 169 4.32 9.77 8.52
C ARG A 169 3.08 10.24 7.79
N VAL A 170 2.92 9.85 6.53
CA VAL A 170 1.72 10.14 5.73
C VAL A 170 1.30 8.86 5.04
N ALA A 171 0.00 8.62 5.00
CA ALA A 171 -0.63 7.56 4.22
C ALA A 171 -1.83 8.15 3.48
N GLU A 172 -1.92 7.89 2.19
CA GLU A 172 -3.01 8.30 1.32
C GLU A 172 -3.31 7.16 0.35
N ILE A 173 -4.57 6.76 0.25
CA ILE A 173 -4.98 5.67 -0.63
C ILE A 173 -6.17 6.16 -1.45
N HIS A 174 -6.04 6.09 -2.78
CA HIS A 174 -7.10 6.47 -3.71
C HIS A 174 -7.67 5.23 -4.41
N ASP A 175 -8.92 5.33 -4.82
CA ASP A 175 -9.51 4.43 -5.81
C ASP A 175 -8.73 4.49 -7.12
N ASN A 176 -8.70 3.37 -7.85
CA ASN A 176 -7.91 3.23 -9.07
C ASN A 176 -8.33 4.18 -10.21
N GLY A 177 -9.52 4.77 -10.13
CA GLY A 177 -10.02 5.80 -11.06
C GLY A 177 -9.53 7.22 -10.75
N ILE A 178 -8.87 7.46 -9.60
CA ILE A 178 -8.54 8.81 -9.12
C ILE A 178 -7.02 8.99 -9.05
N GLY A 179 -6.47 9.69 -10.03
CA GLY A 179 -5.03 10.04 -10.06
C GLY A 179 -4.63 11.02 -8.94
N ARG A 180 -3.35 10.99 -8.58
CA ARG A 180 -2.75 11.82 -7.53
C ARG A 180 -1.97 12.98 -8.13
N ASP A 181 -1.65 13.97 -7.30
CA ASP A 181 -0.95 15.20 -7.64
C ASP A 181 0.42 15.25 -6.93
N ALA A 182 1.52 15.38 -7.69
CA ALA A 182 2.87 15.41 -7.14
C ALA A 182 3.14 16.67 -6.32
N GLN A 183 2.54 17.82 -6.67
CA GLN A 183 2.69 19.05 -5.90
C GLN A 183 1.98 18.98 -4.55
N GLU A 184 0.80 18.32 -4.48
CA GLU A 184 0.13 18.07 -3.21
C GLU A 184 0.95 17.11 -2.32
N LEU A 185 1.57 16.08 -2.91
CA LEU A 185 2.49 15.21 -2.20
C LEU A 185 3.70 16.01 -1.68
N LEU A 186 4.30 16.85 -2.50
CA LEU A 186 5.45 17.67 -2.13
C LEU A 186 5.12 18.60 -0.96
N ARG A 187 3.93 19.19 -0.95
CA ARG A 187 3.43 20.00 0.17
C ARG A 187 3.36 19.17 1.47
N LYS A 188 2.83 17.95 1.42
CA LYS A 188 2.74 17.04 2.58
C LYS A 188 4.12 16.63 3.08
N VAL A 189 5.05 16.35 2.17
CA VAL A 189 6.44 16.02 2.50
C VAL A 189 7.10 17.17 3.26
N ARG A 190 7.02 18.40 2.74
CA ARG A 190 7.58 19.60 3.39
C ARG A 190 7.00 19.83 4.79
N ALA A 191 5.69 19.61 4.95
CA ALA A 191 5.05 19.71 6.26
C ALA A 191 5.56 18.65 7.24
N ALA A 192 5.74 17.40 6.78
CA ALA A 192 6.26 16.32 7.61
C ALA A 192 7.72 16.56 8.02
N GLN A 193 8.55 17.04 7.10
CA GLN A 193 9.94 17.41 7.38
C GLN A 193 10.01 18.55 8.40
N PHE A 194 9.19 19.57 8.23
CA PHE A 194 9.13 20.70 9.17
C PHE A 194 8.81 20.24 10.60
N ILE A 195 7.77 19.40 10.77
CA ILE A 195 7.38 18.88 12.09
C ILE A 195 8.48 17.97 12.68
N TYR A 196 9.18 17.22 11.85
CA TYR A 196 10.28 16.36 12.29
C TYR A 196 11.45 17.20 12.85
N GLU A 197 11.75 18.33 12.22
CA GLU A 197 12.83 19.25 12.61
C GLU A 197 12.43 20.19 13.76
N HIS A 198 11.10 20.43 13.96
CA HIS A 198 10.58 21.36 14.96
C HIS A 198 9.61 20.65 15.93
N PRO A 199 10.12 19.81 16.85
CA PRO A 199 9.29 19.12 17.83
C PRO A 199 8.46 20.12 18.67
N GLY A 200 7.16 19.88 18.78
CA GLY A 200 6.23 20.73 19.52
C GLY A 200 5.55 21.83 18.70
N GLU A 201 5.86 21.96 17.43
CA GLU A 201 5.10 22.78 16.48
C GLU A 201 4.17 21.92 15.64
N VAL A 202 3.10 22.50 15.09
CA VAL A 202 2.17 21.82 14.20
C VAL A 202 1.87 22.70 12.99
N CYS A 203 1.75 22.06 11.82
CA CYS A 203 1.36 22.69 10.58
C CYS A 203 -0.18 22.73 10.47
N PRO A 204 -0.82 23.91 10.41
CA PRO A 204 -2.27 23.99 10.24
C PRO A 204 -2.72 23.52 8.84
N ALA A 205 -4.03 23.46 8.64
CA ALA A 205 -4.61 23.12 7.35
C ALA A 205 -4.07 24.03 6.24
N LYS A 206 -3.77 23.44 5.06
CA LYS A 206 -3.22 24.14 3.89
C LYS A 206 -1.80 24.71 4.05
N TRP A 207 -1.14 24.45 5.17
CA TRP A 207 0.20 24.97 5.43
C TRP A 207 1.16 24.70 4.25
N ARG A 208 1.95 25.69 3.92
CA ARG A 208 3.04 25.66 2.97
C ARG A 208 4.33 26.14 3.62
N GLN A 209 5.46 25.75 3.07
CA GLN A 209 6.77 26.21 3.57
C GLN A 209 6.83 27.74 3.61
N GLY A 210 7.15 28.28 4.79
CA GLY A 210 7.18 29.72 5.06
C GLY A 210 5.91 30.26 5.73
N ASP A 211 4.81 29.48 5.79
CA ASP A 211 3.62 29.86 6.53
C ASP A 211 3.83 29.73 8.03
N ALA A 212 3.01 30.47 8.80
CA ALA A 212 3.02 30.39 10.26
C ALA A 212 2.60 29.00 10.75
N THR A 213 3.23 28.55 11.82
CA THR A 213 2.92 27.32 12.56
C THR A 213 2.21 27.64 13.87
N LEU A 214 1.70 26.61 14.53
CA LEU A 214 1.08 26.74 15.84
C LEU A 214 1.89 25.96 16.88
N LYS A 215 2.02 26.53 18.08
CA LYS A 215 2.53 25.80 19.26
C LYS A 215 1.33 25.44 20.13
N PRO A 216 0.91 24.16 20.15
CA PRO A 216 -0.24 23.73 20.93
C PRO A 216 -0.11 24.14 22.40
N SER A 217 -1.13 24.83 22.93
CA SER A 217 -1.22 25.24 24.32
C SER A 217 -2.67 25.29 24.75
N ILE A 218 -2.91 25.25 26.07
CA ILE A 218 -4.26 25.40 26.62
C ILE A 218 -4.87 26.74 26.24
N ASP A 219 -4.05 27.78 26.07
CA ASP A 219 -4.49 29.12 25.75
C ASP A 219 -5.05 29.31 24.34
N LEU A 220 -4.73 28.37 23.44
CA LEU A 220 -5.23 28.36 22.07
C LEU A 220 -6.58 27.65 21.91
N VAL A 221 -7.00 26.88 22.91
CA VAL A 221 -8.28 26.14 22.86
C VAL A 221 -9.44 27.07 22.68
N GLY A 222 -10.20 26.93 21.59
CA GLY A 222 -11.35 27.78 21.24
C GLY A 222 -11.00 29.18 20.73
N LYS A 223 -9.72 29.48 20.43
CA LYS A 223 -9.26 30.78 19.90
C LYS A 223 -8.74 30.72 18.46
N ILE A 224 -8.73 29.56 17.83
CA ILE A 224 -8.29 29.30 16.45
C ILE A 224 -9.40 28.66 15.63
#